data_5b415a5c7d694d34e1d11e60f619580b
#
_entry.id   5b415a5c7d694d34e1d11e60f619580b
#
_cell.length_a   1.000
_cell.length_b   1.000
_cell.length_c   1.000
_cell.angle_alpha   90.00
_cell.angle_beta   90.00
_cell.angle_gamma   90.00
#
_symmetry.space_group_name_H-M   'P 1'
#
loop_
_entity.id
_entity.type
_entity.pdbx_description
1 polymer ?
#
loop_
_entity_poly.entity_id
_entity_poly.type
_entity_poly.pdbx_seq_one_letter_code
_entity_poly.pdbx_strand_id
1 'polypeptide(L)'
;MKKEELETTIEHYVEKLHDIEQKISDLCKEKRSIMDELVLHHCPFKLGDYVSVTRKRNNTKIVSYGVIKFIKYNYEKGKFLYGVYRINKQTKVCSGGQIFVGNTEIMEKYE
;
A
#
# COMPACT_ATOMS: atom_id res chain seq x y z
N MET A 1 -3.29 24.49 44.61
CA MET A 1 -3.13 23.00 44.34
C MET A 1 -1.76 22.60 44.83
N LYS A 2 -1.71 21.52 45.60
CA LYS A 2 -0.44 20.94 46.07
C LYS A 2 0.25 20.26 44.89
N LYS A 3 1.57 20.26 44.89
CA LYS A 3 2.39 19.67 43.88
C LYS A 3 2.07 18.16 43.66
N GLU A 4 1.83 17.41 44.71
CA GLU A 4 1.47 16.01 44.66
C GLU A 4 0.14 15.77 43.96
N GLU A 5 -0.87 16.62 44.19
CA GLU A 5 -2.17 16.53 43.52
C GLU A 5 -2.06 16.82 42.05
N LEU A 6 -1.21 17.77 41.64
CA LEU A 6 -0.96 18.06 40.24
C LEU A 6 -0.27 16.94 39.54
N GLU A 7 0.74 16.30 40.13
CA GLU A 7 1.45 15.16 39.59
C GLU A 7 0.52 13.96 39.39
N THR A 8 -0.33 13.64 40.37
CA THR A 8 -1.31 12.55 40.29
C THR A 8 -2.31 12.79 39.16
N THR A 9 -2.76 14.03 39.01
CA THR A 9 -3.69 14.40 37.93
C THR A 9 -3.04 14.24 36.56
N ILE A 10 -1.79 14.66 36.41
CA ILE A 10 -1.04 14.51 35.16
C ILE A 10 -0.86 13.04 34.82
N GLU A 11 -0.47 12.20 35.79
CA GLU A 11 -0.32 10.77 35.59
C GLU A 11 -1.61 10.11 35.10
N HIS A 12 -2.74 10.51 35.65
CA HIS A 12 -4.05 10.00 35.22
C HIS A 12 -4.34 10.32 33.75
N TYR A 13 -4.03 11.51 33.30
CA TYR A 13 -4.19 11.90 31.88
C TYR A 13 -3.20 11.15 31.00
N VAL A 14 -1.97 10.98 31.43
CA VAL A 14 -0.96 10.23 30.68
C VAL A 14 -1.39 8.77 30.49
N GLU A 15 -1.94 8.13 31.52
CA GLU A 15 -2.47 6.77 31.41
C GLU A 15 -3.58 6.66 30.37
N LYS A 16 -4.51 7.63 30.37
CA LYS A 16 -5.59 7.69 29.37
C LYS A 16 -5.06 7.84 27.96
N LEU A 17 -4.04 8.68 27.79
CA LEU A 17 -3.42 8.88 26.48
C LEU A 17 -2.72 7.61 25.99
N HIS A 18 -2.03 6.90 26.89
CA HIS A 18 -1.40 5.62 26.55
C HIS A 18 -2.42 4.57 26.15
N ASP A 19 -3.56 4.50 26.84
CA ASP A 19 -4.64 3.57 26.50
C ASP A 19 -5.19 3.86 25.10
N ILE A 20 -5.39 5.13 24.78
CA ILE A 20 -5.87 5.55 23.45
C ILE A 20 -4.84 5.22 22.36
N GLU A 21 -3.57 5.49 22.61
CA GLU A 21 -2.48 5.17 21.69
C GLU A 21 -2.41 3.67 21.42
N GLN A 22 -2.61 2.84 22.45
CA GLN A 22 -2.64 1.39 22.31
C GLN A 22 -3.83 0.94 21.46
N LYS A 23 -5.01 1.52 21.67
CA LYS A 23 -6.19 1.23 20.84
C LYS A 23 -5.98 1.62 19.39
N ILE A 24 -5.35 2.78 19.13
CA ILE A 24 -5.02 3.22 17.78
C ILE A 24 -4.07 2.22 17.11
N SER A 25 -3.04 1.78 17.83
CA SER A 25 -2.09 0.79 17.33
C SER A 25 -2.77 -0.52 16.98
N ASP A 26 -3.65 -1.00 17.85
CA ASP A 26 -4.39 -2.25 17.63
C ASP A 26 -5.33 -2.15 16.42
N LEU A 27 -6.02 -1.02 16.27
CA LEU A 27 -6.89 -0.76 15.13
C LEU A 27 -6.10 -0.65 13.82
N CYS A 28 -4.91 -0.08 13.85
CA CYS A 28 -4.03 -0.02 12.68
C CYS A 28 -3.59 -1.42 12.24
N LYS A 29 -3.28 -2.30 13.19
CA LYS A 29 -2.93 -3.70 12.90
C LYS A 29 -4.11 -4.45 12.31
N GLU A 30 -5.30 -4.27 12.87
CA GLU A 30 -6.52 -4.88 12.37
C GLU A 30 -6.84 -4.40 10.95
N LYS A 31 -6.73 -3.10 10.70
CA LYS A 31 -6.92 -2.51 9.37
C LYS A 31 -5.97 -3.14 8.36
N ARG A 32 -4.69 -3.27 8.72
CA ARG A 32 -3.69 -3.87 7.84
C ARG A 32 -4.02 -5.32 7.52
N SER A 33 -4.44 -6.09 8.52
CA SER A 33 -4.83 -7.48 8.36
C SER A 33 -6.00 -7.62 7.39
N ILE A 34 -7.02 -6.78 7.52
CA ILE A 34 -8.19 -6.78 6.63
C ILE A 34 -7.77 -6.42 5.19
N MET A 35 -6.89 -5.43 5.05
CA MET A 35 -6.38 -5.05 3.72
C MET A 35 -5.57 -6.17 3.07
N ASP A 36 -4.75 -6.88 3.84
CA ASP A 36 -3.98 -8.02 3.35
C ASP A 36 -4.90 -9.15 2.89
N GLU A 37 -5.97 -9.44 3.63
CA GLU A 37 -6.96 -10.43 3.23
C GLU A 37 -7.69 -10.02 1.95
N LEU A 38 -8.05 -8.75 1.82
CA LEU A 38 -8.70 -8.22 0.63
C LEU A 38 -7.80 -8.41 -0.60
N VAL A 39 -6.52 -8.07 -0.49
CA VAL A 39 -5.55 -8.26 -1.57
C VAL A 39 -5.39 -9.74 -1.90
N LEU A 40 -5.25 -10.59 -0.89
CA LEU A 40 -5.04 -12.03 -1.09
C LEU A 40 -6.20 -12.69 -1.84
N HIS A 41 -7.44 -12.34 -1.50
CA HIS A 41 -8.63 -13.04 -2.00
C HIS A 41 -9.30 -12.36 -3.20
N HIS A 42 -9.12 -11.07 -3.39
CA HIS A 42 -9.86 -10.32 -4.41
C HIS A 42 -9.01 -9.57 -5.42
N CYS A 43 -7.71 -9.44 -5.18
CA CYS A 43 -6.84 -8.76 -6.13
C CYS A 43 -6.41 -9.74 -7.24
N PRO A 44 -6.52 -9.34 -8.53
CA PRO A 44 -6.11 -10.22 -9.64
C PRO A 44 -4.61 -10.39 -9.77
N PHE A 45 -3.82 -9.54 -9.11
CA PHE A 45 -2.37 -9.58 -9.14
C PHE A 45 -1.80 -9.86 -7.77
N LYS A 46 -0.58 -10.40 -7.71
CA LYS A 46 0.12 -10.71 -6.45
C LYS A 46 1.47 -10.01 -6.41
N LEU A 47 1.99 -9.81 -5.21
CA LEU A 47 3.34 -9.29 -5.03
C LEU A 47 4.34 -10.21 -5.73
N GLY A 48 5.28 -9.62 -6.44
CA GLY A 48 6.28 -10.35 -7.21
C GLY A 48 5.85 -10.75 -8.61
N ASP A 49 4.61 -10.51 -9.00
CA ASP A 49 4.15 -10.78 -10.36
C ASP A 49 4.86 -9.86 -11.35
N TYR A 50 5.28 -10.43 -12.46
CA TYR A 50 5.79 -9.65 -13.58
C TYR A 50 4.64 -9.21 -14.45
N VAL A 51 4.59 -7.94 -14.77
CA VAL A 51 3.47 -7.33 -15.50
C VAL A 51 3.97 -6.41 -16.61
N SER A 52 3.16 -6.28 -17.63
CA SER A 52 3.31 -5.21 -18.62
C SER A 52 2.25 -4.14 -18.33
N VAL A 53 2.63 -2.89 -18.45
CA VAL A 53 1.74 -1.74 -18.26
C VAL A 53 1.69 -0.98 -19.59
N THR A 54 0.50 -0.89 -20.16
CA THR A 54 0.29 -0.20 -21.43
C THR A 54 -0.35 1.15 -21.18
N ARG A 55 0.30 2.22 -21.62
CA ARG A 55 -0.22 3.59 -21.52
C ARG A 55 -0.23 4.23 -22.89
N LYS A 56 -1.22 5.10 -23.12
CA LYS A 56 -1.28 5.91 -24.33
C LYS A 56 -0.76 7.31 -24.03
N ARG A 57 0.15 7.80 -24.88
CA ARG A 57 0.64 9.16 -24.82
C ARG A 57 0.72 9.70 -26.26
N ASN A 58 0.01 10.80 -26.53
CA ASN A 58 -0.04 11.42 -27.86
C ASN A 58 -0.39 10.41 -28.97
N ASN A 59 -1.40 9.56 -28.74
CA ASN A 59 -1.84 8.49 -29.64
C ASN A 59 -0.83 7.35 -29.86
N THR A 60 0.25 7.34 -29.09
CA THR A 60 1.25 6.28 -29.15
C THR A 60 1.10 5.38 -27.92
N LYS A 61 1.10 4.08 -28.13
CA LYS A 61 1.08 3.11 -27.04
C LYS A 61 2.50 2.92 -26.50
N ILE A 62 2.66 3.12 -25.21
CA ILE A 62 3.93 2.88 -24.52
C ILE A 62 3.72 1.68 -23.59
N VAL A 63 4.52 0.63 -23.78
CA VAL A 63 4.48 -0.57 -22.95
C VAL A 63 5.71 -0.58 -22.05
N SER A 64 5.47 -0.66 -20.75
CA SER A 64 6.53 -0.77 -19.74
C SER A 64 6.42 -2.12 -19.05
N TYR A 65 7.55 -2.71 -18.71
CA TYR A 65 7.59 -3.98 -17.99
C TYR A 65 8.07 -3.75 -16.57
N GLY A 66 7.50 -4.48 -15.63
CA GLY A 66 7.85 -4.30 -14.24
C GLY A 66 7.46 -5.47 -13.37
N VAL A 67 7.82 -5.34 -12.11
CA VAL A 67 7.46 -6.30 -11.05
C VAL A 67 6.68 -5.57 -9.98
N ILE A 68 5.59 -6.18 -9.51
CA ILE A 68 4.75 -5.60 -8.48
C ILE A 68 5.45 -5.73 -7.13
N LYS A 69 5.76 -4.59 -6.51
CA LYS A 69 6.43 -4.53 -5.20
C LYS A 69 5.49 -4.18 -4.06
N PHE A 70 4.38 -3.50 -4.34
CA PHE A 70 3.33 -3.34 -3.34
C PHE A 70 1.96 -3.25 -4.00
N ILE A 71 0.94 -3.60 -3.22
CA ILE A 71 -0.46 -3.51 -3.62
C ILE A 71 -1.22 -2.87 -2.47
N LYS A 72 -2.02 -1.87 -2.78
CA LYS A 72 -2.84 -1.15 -1.80
C LYS A 72 -4.25 -1.01 -2.35
N TYR A 73 -5.25 -1.13 -1.49
CA TYR A 73 -6.63 -0.89 -1.88
C TYR A 73 -7.05 0.52 -1.49
N ASN A 74 -7.49 1.30 -2.48
CA ASN A 74 -8.03 2.62 -2.24
C ASN A 74 -9.55 2.51 -2.12
N TYR A 75 -10.05 2.46 -0.88
CA TYR A 75 -11.47 2.27 -0.63
C TYR A 75 -12.32 3.49 -0.99
N GLU A 76 -11.75 4.68 -1.08
CA GLU A 76 -12.47 5.85 -1.55
C GLU A 76 -12.85 5.74 -3.03
N LYS A 77 -11.97 5.18 -3.82
CA LYS A 77 -12.17 4.98 -5.27
C LYS A 77 -12.61 3.56 -5.62
N GLY A 78 -12.57 2.62 -4.67
CA GLY A 78 -12.91 1.23 -4.90
C GLY A 78 -11.96 0.52 -5.85
N LYS A 79 -10.69 0.90 -5.87
CA LYS A 79 -9.69 0.37 -6.80
C LYS A 79 -8.41 -0.02 -6.10
N PHE A 80 -7.72 -1.03 -6.67
CA PHE A 80 -6.38 -1.38 -6.23
C PHE A 80 -5.35 -0.43 -6.84
N LEU A 81 -4.35 -0.06 -6.05
CA LEU A 81 -3.19 0.70 -6.49
C LEU A 81 -1.97 -0.19 -6.44
N TYR A 82 -1.24 -0.25 -7.53
CA TYR A 82 -0.06 -1.10 -7.65
C TYR A 82 1.20 -0.25 -7.73
N GLY A 83 2.21 -0.63 -6.96
CA GLY A 83 3.55 -0.09 -7.11
C GLY A 83 4.36 -1.03 -7.97
N VAL A 84 4.64 -0.63 -9.19
CA VAL A 84 5.36 -1.44 -10.18
C VAL A 84 6.74 -0.85 -10.38
N TYR A 85 7.76 -1.66 -10.12
CA TYR A 85 9.15 -1.25 -10.36
C TYR A 85 9.56 -1.68 -11.77
N ARG A 86 10.03 -0.72 -12.56
CA ARG A 86 10.46 -0.99 -13.93
C ARG A 86 11.61 -1.96 -13.96
N ILE A 87 11.53 -2.93 -14.86
CA ILE A 87 12.57 -3.93 -15.06
C ILE A 87 12.92 -4.04 -16.53
N ASN A 88 14.10 -4.59 -16.82
CA ASN A 88 14.43 -5.05 -18.15
C ASN A 88 13.66 -6.34 -18.43
N LYS A 89 12.90 -6.37 -19.52
CA LYS A 89 12.07 -7.53 -19.87
C LYS A 89 12.85 -8.85 -19.96
N GLN A 90 14.07 -8.78 -20.45
CA GLN A 90 14.91 -9.96 -20.69
C GLN A 90 15.65 -10.41 -19.43
N THR A 91 16.30 -9.49 -18.73
CA THR A 91 17.11 -9.80 -17.55
C THR A 91 16.33 -9.81 -16.25
N LYS A 92 15.16 -9.18 -16.24
CA LYS A 92 14.29 -8.99 -15.06
C LYS A 92 14.98 -8.24 -13.92
N VAL A 93 15.97 -7.43 -14.23
CA VAL A 93 16.67 -6.60 -13.27
C VAL A 93 15.99 -5.22 -13.23
N CYS A 94 15.84 -4.65 -12.05
CA CYS A 94 15.28 -3.31 -11.89
C CYS A 94 16.15 -2.29 -12.62
N SER A 95 15.57 -1.56 -13.58
CA SER A 95 16.29 -0.67 -14.47
C SER A 95 15.78 0.76 -14.47
N GLY A 96 14.87 1.10 -13.61
CA GLY A 96 14.30 2.43 -13.62
C GLY A 96 13.47 2.74 -12.40
N GLY A 97 12.67 3.78 -12.50
CA GLY A 97 11.85 4.25 -11.43
C GLY A 97 10.62 3.39 -11.17
N GLN A 98 9.88 3.79 -10.17
CA GLN A 98 8.62 3.18 -9.78
C GLN A 98 7.47 3.80 -10.58
N ILE A 99 6.52 2.96 -10.99
CA ILE A 99 5.28 3.38 -11.63
C ILE A 99 4.12 3.05 -10.69
N PHE A 100 3.24 4.02 -10.46
CA PHE A 100 2.00 3.78 -9.74
C PHE A 100 0.88 3.52 -10.73
N VAL A 101 0.21 2.38 -10.59
CA VAL A 101 -0.86 1.98 -11.50
C VAL A 101 -2.15 1.83 -10.72
N GLY A 102 -3.13 2.67 -11.02
CA GLY A 102 -4.45 2.64 -10.38
C GLY A 102 -5.54 2.02 -11.26
N ASN A 103 -5.20 1.56 -12.47
CA ASN A 103 -6.14 0.93 -13.38
C ASN A 103 -5.66 -0.47 -13.74
N THR A 104 -6.35 -1.48 -13.23
CA THR A 104 -6.02 -2.87 -13.48
C THR A 104 -6.10 -3.25 -14.97
N GLU A 105 -6.97 -2.58 -15.74
CA GLU A 105 -7.19 -2.88 -17.15
C GLU A 105 -5.97 -2.63 -18.04
N ILE A 106 -5.05 -1.76 -17.61
CA ILE A 106 -3.83 -1.48 -18.38
C ILE A 106 -2.66 -2.38 -18.02
N MET A 107 -2.88 -3.34 -17.10
CA MET A 107 -1.85 -4.27 -16.66
C MET A 107 -2.16 -5.69 -17.12
N GLU A 108 -1.13 -6.40 -17.56
CA GLU A 108 -1.22 -7.81 -17.90
C GLU A 108 -0.03 -8.56 -17.31
N LYS A 109 -0.29 -9.78 -16.83
CA LYS A 109 0.80 -10.65 -16.39
C LYS A 109 1.59 -11.17 -17.58
N TYR A 110 2.90 -11.28 -17.41
CA TYR A 110 3.73 -11.98 -18.38
C TYR A 110 4.79 -12.84 -17.69
N GLU A 111 5.28 -13.79 -18.39
CA GLU A 111 6.33 -14.66 -17.90
C GLU A 111 7.69 -14.36 -18.54
#